data_cdec2330f0743dbf8c6b367632c50dd2
#
_entry.id   cdec2330f0743dbf8c6b367632c50dd2
#
_cell.length_a   1.000
_cell.length_b   1.000
_cell.length_c   1.000
_cell.angle_alpha   90.00
_cell.angle_beta   90.00
_cell.angle_gamma   90.00
#
_symmetry.space_group_name_H-M   'P 1'
#
loop_
_entity.id
_entity.type
_entity.pdbx_description
1 polymer ?
#
loop_
_entity_poly.entity_id
_entity_poly.type
_entity_poly.pdbx_seq_one_letter_code
_entity_poly.pdbx_strand_id
1 'polypeptide(L)'
;KRELKKLYEKYSLENSIKNESQVFKISGTVYDCEKFPIPGAYIKNINSKAETQSDFDGKFSIEGKLNDVLEISYVQFKSQKVKIENKENLVVNLKAEQQIMLEKPVIYLYPTEKTAIDIKLDLKGKLLTTFPKYDKNWDVIAEPNGQIFDKKTNRYYSSLFWDGTIDFSDEHYKYDDGFIVPKEKLAEFLIEKLEHIGLNNQETNDFIQYWLPILERNKYNFIHFLINEECDEIATLNVNPKPETTIRIYMEFYGLENRTIIKEQQLLKTERKGFTLVEWGGADFSGE
;
A
#
# COMPACT_ATOMS: atom_id res chain seq x y z
N LYS A 1 -38.28 -24.71 44.54
CA LYS A 1 -37.67 -23.52 43.85
C LYS A 1 -36.31 -23.84 43.25
N ARG A 2 -35.40 -24.59 43.92
CA ARG A 2 -34.05 -24.91 43.47
C ARG A 2 -34.02 -25.90 42.28
N GLU A 3 -34.93 -26.87 42.27
CA GLU A 3 -35.07 -27.83 41.16
C GLU A 3 -35.69 -27.22 39.92
N LEU A 4 -36.71 -26.36 40.05
CA LEU A 4 -37.32 -25.62 38.95
C LEU A 4 -36.30 -24.70 38.27
N LYS A 5 -35.42 -24.07 39.02
CA LYS A 5 -34.34 -23.21 38.47
C LYS A 5 -33.34 -24.05 37.67
N LYS A 6 -32.93 -25.21 38.16
CA LYS A 6 -32.04 -26.13 37.41
C LYS A 6 -32.67 -26.69 36.16
N LEU A 7 -34.01 -27.01 36.19
CA LEU A 7 -34.73 -27.43 34.99
C LEU A 7 -34.82 -26.31 33.94
N TYR A 8 -35.07 -25.08 34.38
CA TYR A 8 -35.14 -23.93 33.49
C TYR A 8 -33.77 -23.62 32.87
N GLU A 9 -32.69 -23.68 33.65
CA GLU A 9 -31.32 -23.51 33.16
C GLU A 9 -30.93 -24.61 32.13
N LYS A 10 -31.30 -25.87 32.43
CA LYS A 10 -31.07 -26.97 31.50
C LYS A 10 -31.88 -26.84 30.21
N TYR A 11 -33.17 -26.43 30.29
CA TYR A 11 -34.04 -26.23 29.13
C TYR A 11 -33.62 -25.03 28.27
N SER A 12 -33.14 -23.96 28.88
CA SER A 12 -32.58 -22.83 28.18
C SER A 12 -31.25 -23.17 27.48
N LEU A 13 -30.40 -23.98 28.10
CA LEU A 13 -29.16 -24.45 27.52
C LEU A 13 -29.41 -25.40 26.34
N GLU A 14 -30.35 -26.35 26.47
CA GLU A 14 -30.72 -27.27 25.38
C GLU A 14 -31.35 -26.54 24.19
N ASN A 15 -32.14 -25.48 24.44
CA ASN A 15 -32.72 -24.64 23.37
C ASN A 15 -31.66 -23.75 22.68
N SER A 16 -30.70 -23.22 23.46
CA SER A 16 -29.59 -22.47 22.85
C SER A 16 -28.69 -23.36 21.98
N ILE A 17 -28.35 -24.56 22.43
CA ILE A 17 -27.59 -25.55 21.67
C ILE A 17 -28.35 -26.00 20.40
N LYS A 18 -29.68 -26.21 20.50
CA LYS A 18 -30.52 -26.53 19.33
C LYS A 18 -30.53 -25.40 18.29
N ASN A 19 -30.62 -24.15 18.73
CA ASN A 19 -30.60 -23.00 17.82
C ASN A 19 -29.23 -22.81 17.13
N GLU A 20 -28.14 -23.08 17.84
CA GLU A 20 -26.79 -22.99 17.27
C GLU A 20 -26.46 -24.08 16.23
N SER A 21 -27.13 -25.26 16.34
CA SER A 21 -26.90 -26.37 15.40
C SER A 21 -27.79 -26.34 14.14
N GLN A 22 -28.84 -25.54 14.16
CA GLN A 22 -29.81 -25.49 13.06
C GLN A 22 -29.27 -24.70 11.86
N VAL A 23 -29.33 -25.30 10.67
CA VAL A 23 -29.03 -24.63 9.38
C VAL A 23 -30.22 -23.78 8.95
N PHE A 24 -29.95 -22.55 8.55
CA PHE A 24 -30.96 -21.60 8.06
C PHE A 24 -30.56 -21.07 6.70
N LYS A 25 -31.54 -20.51 6.01
CA LYS A 25 -31.32 -19.65 4.87
C LYS A 25 -31.04 -18.23 5.38
N ILE A 26 -29.81 -17.77 5.17
CA ILE A 26 -29.34 -16.44 5.55
C ILE A 26 -29.52 -15.52 4.35
N SER A 27 -30.13 -14.37 4.53
CA SER A 27 -30.26 -13.36 3.47
C SER A 27 -29.55 -12.06 3.84
N GLY A 28 -29.03 -11.38 2.83
CA GLY A 28 -28.37 -10.10 2.99
C GLY A 28 -28.20 -9.34 1.70
N THR A 29 -27.59 -8.16 1.78
CA THR A 29 -27.27 -7.32 0.64
C THR A 29 -25.86 -6.77 0.76
N VAL A 30 -25.13 -6.78 -0.37
CA VAL A 30 -23.79 -6.25 -0.49
C VAL A 30 -23.84 -4.90 -1.17
N TYR A 31 -23.25 -3.90 -0.55
CA TYR A 31 -23.11 -2.54 -1.05
C TYR A 31 -21.66 -2.12 -1.11
N ASP A 32 -21.36 -1.10 -1.90
CA ASP A 32 -20.13 -0.33 -1.80
C ASP A 32 -20.20 0.76 -0.69
N CYS A 33 -19.15 1.59 -0.57
CA CYS A 33 -19.11 2.68 0.40
C CYS A 33 -20.08 3.83 0.08
N GLU A 34 -20.52 3.97 -1.17
CA GLU A 34 -21.51 4.96 -1.63
C GLU A 34 -22.95 4.45 -1.57
N LYS A 35 -23.14 3.21 -1.07
CA LYS A 35 -24.45 2.54 -0.97
C LYS A 35 -25.03 2.07 -2.30
N PHE A 36 -24.21 1.93 -3.34
CA PHE A 36 -24.66 1.23 -4.55
C PHE A 36 -24.59 -0.29 -4.33
N PRO A 37 -25.60 -1.04 -4.78
CA PRO A 37 -25.57 -2.51 -4.68
C PRO A 37 -24.46 -3.08 -5.56
N ILE A 38 -23.77 -4.10 -5.06
CA ILE A 38 -22.71 -4.80 -5.81
C ILE A 38 -23.27 -6.12 -6.36
N PRO A 39 -23.55 -6.21 -7.67
CA PRO A 39 -23.95 -7.47 -8.30
C PRO A 39 -22.76 -8.39 -8.51
N GLY A 40 -22.97 -9.71 -8.34
CA GLY A 40 -21.93 -10.71 -8.57
C GLY A 40 -20.87 -10.81 -7.47
N ALA A 41 -21.05 -10.13 -6.32
CA ALA A 41 -20.18 -10.35 -5.17
C ALA A 41 -20.22 -11.83 -4.77
N TYR A 42 -19.05 -12.42 -4.52
CA TYR A 42 -18.92 -13.82 -4.12
C TYR A 42 -19.01 -13.95 -2.60
N ILE A 43 -19.91 -14.79 -2.13
CA ILE A 43 -20.17 -15.03 -0.72
C ILE A 43 -19.88 -16.49 -0.40
N LYS A 44 -18.96 -16.73 0.53
CA LYS A 44 -18.56 -18.07 0.98
C LYS A 44 -18.74 -18.21 2.49
N ASN A 45 -19.44 -19.22 2.91
CA ASN A 45 -19.48 -19.62 4.31
C ASN A 45 -18.21 -20.44 4.61
N ILE A 46 -17.30 -19.86 5.43
CA ILE A 46 -15.99 -20.48 5.74
C ILE A 46 -16.19 -21.81 6.48
N ASN A 47 -17.24 -21.94 7.31
CA ASN A 47 -17.51 -23.09 8.14
C ASN A 47 -18.13 -24.26 7.34
N SER A 48 -19.22 -23.99 6.60
CA SER A 48 -19.95 -25.03 5.84
C SER A 48 -19.44 -25.26 4.42
N LYS A 49 -18.61 -24.33 3.90
CA LYS A 49 -18.15 -24.28 2.50
C LYS A 49 -19.27 -24.02 1.47
N ALA A 50 -20.47 -23.64 1.90
CA ALA A 50 -21.51 -23.18 1.01
C ALA A 50 -21.08 -21.86 0.33
N GLU A 51 -21.50 -21.69 -0.93
CA GLU A 51 -21.10 -20.54 -1.77
C GLU A 51 -22.31 -20.01 -2.53
N THR A 52 -22.34 -18.71 -2.78
CA THR A 52 -23.36 -18.03 -3.59
C THR A 52 -22.81 -16.72 -4.18
N GLN A 53 -23.59 -16.06 -5.01
CA GLN A 53 -23.30 -14.72 -5.50
C GLN A 53 -24.48 -13.80 -5.29
N SER A 54 -24.22 -12.49 -5.20
CA SER A 54 -25.28 -11.48 -5.13
C SER A 54 -25.93 -11.25 -6.51
N ASP A 55 -27.21 -10.94 -6.51
CA ASP A 55 -27.98 -10.56 -7.69
C ASP A 55 -27.74 -9.09 -8.11
N PHE A 56 -28.51 -8.60 -9.13
CA PHE A 56 -28.39 -7.22 -9.61
C PHE A 56 -28.70 -6.14 -8.58
N ASP A 57 -29.49 -6.47 -7.54
CA ASP A 57 -29.78 -5.58 -6.41
C ASP A 57 -28.77 -5.76 -5.27
N GLY A 58 -27.67 -6.49 -5.48
CA GLY A 58 -26.69 -6.84 -4.46
C GLY A 58 -27.18 -7.87 -3.43
N LYS A 59 -28.40 -8.43 -3.59
CA LYS A 59 -28.99 -9.36 -2.64
C LYS A 59 -28.43 -10.76 -2.80
N PHE A 60 -28.21 -11.43 -1.68
CA PHE A 60 -27.77 -12.82 -1.67
C PHE A 60 -28.55 -13.66 -0.67
N SER A 61 -28.45 -14.97 -0.87
CA SER A 61 -29.00 -15.95 0.06
C SER A 61 -28.09 -17.18 0.11
N ILE A 62 -27.72 -17.61 1.33
CA ILE A 62 -26.78 -18.69 1.58
C ILE A 62 -27.22 -19.54 2.76
N GLU A 63 -26.92 -20.84 2.76
CA GLU A 63 -27.14 -21.71 3.90
C GLU A 63 -26.04 -21.54 4.96
N GLY A 64 -26.42 -21.45 6.22
CA GLY A 64 -25.49 -21.30 7.32
C GLY A 64 -26.15 -21.45 8.68
N LYS A 65 -25.33 -21.39 9.73
CA LYS A 65 -25.75 -21.43 11.14
C LYS A 65 -25.45 -20.09 11.80
N LEU A 66 -26.09 -19.83 12.91
CA LEU A 66 -25.64 -18.73 13.77
C LEU A 66 -24.20 -18.97 14.20
N ASN A 67 -23.41 -17.89 14.27
CA ASN A 67 -21.98 -17.86 14.54
C ASN A 67 -21.07 -18.34 13.37
N ASP A 68 -21.59 -18.85 12.26
CA ASP A 68 -20.78 -19.07 11.05
C ASP A 68 -20.21 -17.74 10.58
N VAL A 69 -19.09 -17.80 9.85
CA VAL A 69 -18.42 -16.64 9.26
C VAL A 69 -18.60 -16.71 7.75
N LEU A 70 -19.17 -15.64 7.19
CA LEU A 70 -19.20 -15.42 5.76
C LEU A 70 -17.98 -14.60 5.35
N GLU A 71 -17.31 -15.01 4.29
CA GLU A 71 -16.31 -14.23 3.57
C GLU A 71 -16.94 -13.71 2.29
N ILE A 72 -16.96 -12.38 2.15
CA ILE A 72 -17.55 -11.70 1.00
C ILE A 72 -16.43 -11.03 0.24
N SER A 73 -16.34 -11.29 -1.07
CA SER A 73 -15.31 -10.73 -1.96
C SER A 73 -15.91 -10.27 -3.28
N TYR A 74 -15.29 -9.24 -3.87
CA TYR A 74 -15.58 -8.77 -5.21
C TYR A 74 -14.32 -8.18 -5.83
N VAL A 75 -14.22 -8.19 -7.16
CA VAL A 75 -13.04 -7.65 -7.86
C VAL A 75 -12.90 -6.17 -7.53
N GLN A 76 -11.68 -5.73 -7.19
CA GLN A 76 -11.34 -4.36 -6.76
C GLN A 76 -11.94 -3.94 -5.40
N PHE A 77 -12.41 -4.88 -4.60
CA PHE A 77 -12.86 -4.61 -3.24
C PHE A 77 -12.13 -5.49 -2.23
N LYS A 78 -11.82 -4.92 -1.05
CA LYS A 78 -11.25 -5.67 0.07
C LYS A 78 -12.25 -6.72 0.56
N SER A 79 -11.82 -7.98 0.62
CA SER A 79 -12.64 -9.06 1.16
C SER A 79 -12.99 -8.77 2.62
N GLN A 80 -14.25 -8.99 2.99
CA GLN A 80 -14.76 -8.78 4.34
C GLN A 80 -15.25 -10.09 4.95
N LYS A 81 -14.91 -10.32 6.22
CA LYS A 81 -15.45 -11.43 7.01
C LYS A 81 -16.52 -10.92 7.95
N VAL A 82 -17.71 -11.52 7.88
CA VAL A 82 -18.87 -11.15 8.68
C VAL A 82 -19.41 -12.35 9.41
N LYS A 83 -19.54 -12.24 10.73
CA LYS A 83 -20.16 -13.28 11.57
C LYS A 83 -21.68 -13.20 11.46
N ILE A 84 -22.34 -14.34 11.29
CA ILE A 84 -23.80 -14.45 11.23
C ILE A 84 -24.37 -14.33 12.64
N GLU A 85 -24.96 -13.18 12.96
CA GLU A 85 -25.64 -12.94 14.23
C GLU A 85 -27.16 -13.13 14.13
N ASN A 86 -27.72 -12.94 12.95
CA ASN A 86 -29.14 -13.12 12.66
C ASN A 86 -29.36 -13.75 11.28
N LYS A 87 -30.60 -14.10 10.96
CA LYS A 87 -30.94 -14.84 9.73
C LYS A 87 -31.27 -13.94 8.54
N GLU A 88 -31.63 -12.70 8.79
CA GLU A 88 -32.19 -11.78 7.79
C GLU A 88 -31.51 -10.43 7.81
N ASN A 89 -31.54 -9.75 6.66
CA ASN A 89 -31.07 -8.38 6.50
C ASN A 89 -29.59 -8.15 6.86
N LEU A 90 -28.73 -9.12 6.57
CA LEU A 90 -27.30 -8.92 6.69
C LEU A 90 -26.86 -7.85 5.69
N VAL A 91 -26.38 -6.71 6.18
CA VAL A 91 -25.87 -5.62 5.32
C VAL A 91 -24.35 -5.64 5.36
N VAL A 92 -23.75 -5.82 4.19
CA VAL A 92 -22.29 -5.82 4.02
C VAL A 92 -21.90 -4.65 3.14
N ASN A 93 -21.00 -3.80 3.63
CA ASN A 93 -20.46 -2.68 2.85
C ASN A 93 -19.01 -3.01 2.54
N LEU A 94 -18.71 -3.37 1.29
CA LEU A 94 -17.36 -3.60 0.85
C LEU A 94 -16.65 -2.26 0.61
N LYS A 95 -15.40 -2.18 1.02
CA LYS A 95 -14.53 -1.06 0.71
C LYS A 95 -13.77 -1.39 -0.57
N ALA A 96 -13.67 -0.43 -1.50
CA ALA A 96 -12.82 -0.58 -2.67
C ALA A 96 -11.37 -0.85 -2.23
N GLU A 97 -10.68 -1.72 -2.94
CA GLU A 97 -9.23 -1.84 -2.82
C GLU A 97 -8.62 -0.56 -3.42
N GLN A 98 -8.12 0.30 -2.55
CA GLN A 98 -7.30 1.42 -3.01
C GLN A 98 -5.91 0.87 -3.30
N GLN A 99 -5.67 0.49 -4.54
CA GLN A 99 -4.32 0.23 -4.99
C GLN A 99 -3.60 1.56 -5.13
N ILE A 100 -2.66 1.82 -4.26
CA ILE A 100 -1.81 3.00 -4.37
C ILE A 100 -0.74 2.72 -5.42
N MET A 101 -0.63 3.64 -6.36
CA MET A 101 0.43 3.64 -7.36
C MET A 101 1.72 4.16 -6.72
N LEU A 102 2.74 3.32 -6.71
CA LEU A 102 4.10 3.75 -6.42
C LEU A 102 4.69 4.34 -7.71
N GLU A 103 4.87 5.63 -7.71
CA GLU A 103 5.28 6.34 -8.90
C GLU A 103 6.77 6.68 -8.88
N LYS A 104 7.41 6.40 -10.01
CA LYS A 104 8.75 6.86 -10.30
C LYS A 104 9.86 6.42 -9.32
N PRO A 105 9.89 5.19 -8.74
CA PRO A 105 11.08 4.76 -8.06
C PRO A 105 12.25 4.64 -9.03
N VAL A 106 13.29 5.46 -8.79
CA VAL A 106 14.49 5.57 -9.64
C VAL A 106 15.71 5.23 -8.81
N ILE A 107 16.56 4.33 -9.31
CA ILE A 107 17.75 3.85 -8.62
C ILE A 107 19.01 4.37 -9.34
N TYR A 108 19.90 5.03 -8.61
CA TYR A 108 21.21 5.48 -9.03
C TYR A 108 22.30 4.68 -8.32
N LEU A 109 23.40 4.42 -9.03
CA LEU A 109 24.53 3.62 -8.54
C LEU A 109 25.83 4.39 -8.72
N TYR A 110 26.54 4.63 -7.62
CA TYR A 110 27.82 5.35 -7.62
C TYR A 110 28.88 4.51 -6.91
N PRO A 111 29.43 3.45 -7.57
CA PRO A 111 30.54 2.71 -7.01
C PRO A 111 31.82 3.56 -7.04
N THR A 112 32.81 3.21 -6.23
CA THR A 112 34.12 3.92 -6.17
C THR A 112 34.99 3.60 -7.39
N GLU A 113 34.72 2.46 -8.04
CA GLU A 113 35.38 2.03 -9.28
C GLU A 113 34.35 1.29 -10.16
N LYS A 114 34.68 1.06 -11.43
CA LYS A 114 33.82 0.31 -12.35
C LYS A 114 33.48 -1.07 -11.77
N THR A 115 32.23 -1.30 -11.41
CA THR A 115 31.79 -2.45 -10.63
C THR A 115 30.62 -3.18 -11.28
N ALA A 116 30.70 -4.51 -11.34
CA ALA A 116 29.56 -5.34 -11.69
C ALA A 116 28.62 -5.46 -10.49
N ILE A 117 27.34 -5.15 -10.69
CA ILE A 117 26.34 -5.07 -9.63
C ILE A 117 25.12 -5.90 -10.02
N ASP A 118 24.67 -6.76 -9.12
CA ASP A 118 23.41 -7.50 -9.20
C ASP A 118 22.40 -6.86 -8.25
N ILE A 119 21.20 -6.54 -8.76
CA ILE A 119 20.13 -5.92 -7.97
C ILE A 119 18.88 -6.75 -8.10
N LYS A 120 18.34 -7.20 -6.96
CA LYS A 120 17.03 -7.85 -6.87
C LYS A 120 16.07 -6.94 -6.13
N LEU A 121 14.93 -6.71 -6.76
CA LEU A 121 13.80 -5.97 -6.21
C LEU A 121 12.76 -6.96 -5.69
N ASP A 122 12.40 -6.83 -4.43
CA ASP A 122 11.31 -7.58 -3.79
C ASP A 122 10.24 -6.57 -3.35
N LEU A 123 9.22 -6.38 -4.20
CA LEU A 123 8.10 -5.47 -3.99
C LEU A 123 6.97 -6.19 -3.25
N LYS A 124 6.47 -5.61 -2.17
CA LYS A 124 5.29 -6.11 -1.44
C LYS A 124 3.98 -5.74 -2.16
N GLY A 125 3.94 -6.00 -3.46
CA GLY A 125 2.85 -5.61 -4.33
C GLY A 125 3.00 -6.16 -5.73
N LYS A 126 2.50 -5.44 -6.72
CA LYS A 126 2.58 -5.84 -8.13
C LYS A 126 3.48 -4.87 -8.90
N LEU A 127 4.55 -5.40 -9.48
CA LEU A 127 5.43 -4.67 -10.38
C LEU A 127 4.72 -4.47 -11.74
N LEU A 128 4.66 -3.22 -12.21
CA LEU A 128 3.97 -2.86 -13.45
C LEU A 128 4.94 -2.56 -14.60
N THR A 129 5.84 -1.61 -14.38
CA THR A 129 6.77 -1.13 -15.40
C THR A 129 8.18 -1.09 -14.85
N THR A 130 9.16 -1.41 -15.69
CA THR A 130 10.58 -1.28 -15.38
C THR A 130 11.39 -0.82 -16.58
N PHE A 131 12.43 -0.03 -16.35
CA PHE A 131 13.33 0.41 -17.40
C PHE A 131 14.77 0.59 -16.88
N PRO A 132 15.77 -0.15 -17.43
CA PRO A 132 15.62 -1.26 -18.38
C PRO A 132 14.75 -2.39 -17.81
N LYS A 133 14.27 -3.26 -18.70
CA LYS A 133 13.32 -4.30 -18.29
C LYS A 133 13.90 -5.24 -17.25
N TYR A 134 13.25 -5.30 -16.09
CA TYR A 134 13.50 -6.24 -15.01
C TYR A 134 12.91 -7.62 -15.36
N ASP A 135 13.64 -8.68 -14.97
CA ASP A 135 13.15 -10.06 -15.10
C ASP A 135 13.24 -10.74 -13.72
N LYS A 136 14.43 -11.20 -13.34
CA LYS A 136 14.70 -11.74 -11.99
C LYS A 136 15.65 -10.84 -11.19
N ASN A 137 16.39 -10.00 -11.89
CA ASN A 137 17.37 -9.06 -11.39
C ASN A 137 17.73 -8.05 -12.48
N TRP A 138 18.42 -6.97 -12.10
CA TRP A 138 19.26 -6.18 -12.98
C TRP A 138 20.73 -6.62 -12.79
N ASP A 139 21.36 -7.15 -13.83
CA ASP A 139 22.79 -7.47 -13.87
C ASP A 139 23.52 -6.43 -14.70
N VAL A 140 24.12 -5.47 -14.03
CA VAL A 140 24.66 -4.26 -14.62
C VAL A 140 26.13 -4.05 -14.30
N ILE A 141 26.78 -3.14 -15.01
CA ILE A 141 28.09 -2.58 -14.67
C ILE A 141 27.91 -1.11 -14.42
N ALA A 142 28.13 -0.63 -13.20
CA ALA A 142 28.06 0.78 -12.88
C ALA A 142 29.47 1.40 -12.83
N GLU A 143 29.53 2.69 -13.19
CA GLU A 143 30.75 3.50 -13.15
C GLU A 143 30.64 4.59 -12.08
N PRO A 144 31.77 5.13 -11.57
CA PRO A 144 31.75 6.15 -10.51
C PRO A 144 30.98 7.42 -10.86
N ASN A 145 30.83 7.70 -12.14
CA ASN A 145 30.07 8.87 -12.64
C ASN A 145 28.55 8.63 -12.72
N GLY A 146 28.07 7.47 -12.27
CA GLY A 146 26.65 7.11 -12.26
C GLY A 146 26.14 6.47 -13.55
N GLN A 147 26.99 6.26 -14.55
CA GLN A 147 26.58 5.52 -15.76
C GLN A 147 26.42 4.03 -15.44
N ILE A 148 25.33 3.44 -15.92
CA ILE A 148 24.96 2.04 -15.70
C ILE A 148 24.88 1.35 -17.07
N PHE A 149 25.78 0.41 -17.32
CA PHE A 149 25.73 -0.45 -18.51
C PHE A 149 24.91 -1.71 -18.19
N ASP A 150 23.77 -1.87 -18.83
CA ASP A 150 22.96 -3.09 -18.70
C ASP A 150 23.41 -4.12 -19.73
N LYS A 151 23.86 -5.26 -19.21
CA LYS A 151 24.42 -6.37 -20.03
C LYS A 151 23.38 -7.02 -20.92
N LYS A 152 22.10 -6.98 -20.52
CA LYS A 152 20.99 -7.60 -21.24
C LYS A 152 20.59 -6.81 -22.49
N THR A 153 20.50 -5.49 -22.36
CA THR A 153 20.15 -4.59 -23.47
C THR A 153 21.36 -4.09 -24.26
N ASN A 154 22.56 -4.28 -23.72
CA ASN A 154 23.84 -3.78 -24.26
C ASN A 154 23.80 -2.23 -24.43
N ARG A 155 23.25 -1.51 -23.44
CA ARG A 155 23.10 -0.06 -23.46
C ARG A 155 23.51 0.57 -22.13
N TYR A 156 23.85 1.88 -22.21
CA TYR A 156 24.05 2.72 -21.03
C TYR A 156 22.76 3.41 -20.61
N TYR A 157 22.58 3.52 -19.30
CA TYR A 157 21.48 4.20 -18.62
C TYR A 157 22.05 5.12 -17.55
N SER A 158 21.32 6.17 -17.19
CA SER A 158 21.65 7.05 -16.05
C SER A 158 21.06 6.55 -14.73
N SER A 159 20.06 5.66 -14.80
CA SER A 159 19.35 5.12 -13.66
C SER A 159 18.59 3.85 -14.04
N LEU A 160 18.18 3.07 -13.05
CA LEU A 160 17.17 2.03 -13.19
C LEU A 160 15.85 2.58 -12.69
N PHE A 161 14.75 2.12 -13.26
CA PHE A 161 13.42 2.65 -12.96
C PHE A 161 12.41 1.51 -12.82
N TRP A 162 11.47 1.67 -11.90
CA TRP A 162 10.32 0.79 -11.76
C TRP A 162 9.07 1.55 -11.30
N ASP A 163 7.90 1.01 -11.62
CA ASP A 163 6.59 1.38 -11.09
C ASP A 163 5.88 0.14 -10.59
N GLY A 164 5.02 0.31 -9.63
CA GLY A 164 4.23 -0.78 -9.07
C GLY A 164 3.00 -0.31 -8.32
N THR A 165 2.19 -1.25 -7.88
CA THR A 165 1.08 -0.99 -6.97
C THR A 165 1.27 -1.78 -5.69
N ILE A 166 0.81 -1.22 -4.58
CA ILE A 166 0.81 -1.85 -3.27
C ILE A 166 -0.52 -1.61 -2.58
N ASP A 167 -0.94 -2.58 -1.77
CA ASP A 167 -2.12 -2.47 -0.93
C ASP A 167 -1.68 -2.06 0.48
N PHE A 168 -1.91 -0.79 0.82
CA PHE A 168 -1.68 -0.30 2.17
C PHE A 168 -2.89 -0.56 3.06
N SER A 169 -2.65 -0.75 4.35
CA SER A 169 -3.73 -0.78 5.34
C SER A 169 -4.32 0.61 5.55
N ASP A 170 -5.57 0.70 5.99
CA ASP A 170 -6.23 1.97 6.32
C ASP A 170 -5.52 2.75 7.45
N GLU A 171 -4.59 2.12 8.16
CA GLU A 171 -3.78 2.73 9.23
C GLU A 171 -2.48 3.35 8.70
N HIS A 172 -2.03 2.97 7.51
CA HIS A 172 -0.75 3.44 6.93
C HIS A 172 -0.65 4.95 6.81
N TYR A 173 -1.77 5.64 6.55
CA TYR A 173 -1.82 7.10 6.34
C TYR A 173 -1.91 7.94 7.61
N LYS A 174 -1.90 7.32 8.79
CA LYS A 174 -2.05 8.01 10.08
C LYS A 174 -0.69 8.38 10.63
N TYR A 175 -0.06 9.35 10.00
CA TYR A 175 1.21 9.89 10.46
C TYR A 175 1.01 10.88 11.60
N ASP A 176 1.82 10.75 12.67
CA ASP A 176 1.87 11.67 13.79
C ASP A 176 2.71 12.92 13.50
N ASP A 177 3.53 12.87 12.43
CA ASP A 177 4.36 13.96 11.97
C ASP A 177 4.45 14.04 10.44
N GLY A 178 5.01 15.14 9.92
CA GLY A 178 5.11 15.43 8.50
C GLY A 178 5.27 16.92 8.25
N PHE A 179 4.96 17.36 7.04
CA PHE A 179 5.08 18.76 6.65
C PHE A 179 3.79 19.23 5.99
N ILE A 180 3.33 20.45 6.32
CA ILE A 180 2.23 21.12 5.61
C ILE A 180 2.82 22.24 4.79
N VAL A 181 2.93 21.99 3.48
CA VAL A 181 3.64 22.87 2.55
C VAL A 181 2.66 23.58 1.63
N PRO A 182 2.61 24.93 1.65
CA PRO A 182 1.81 25.69 0.70
C PRO A 182 2.46 25.63 -0.70
N LYS A 183 1.63 25.69 -1.73
CA LYS A 183 2.03 25.60 -3.14
C LYS A 183 3.25 26.46 -3.49
N GLU A 184 3.28 27.70 -3.02
CA GLU A 184 4.29 28.69 -3.34
C GLU A 184 5.67 28.40 -2.71
N LYS A 185 5.74 27.45 -1.78
CA LYS A 185 6.95 27.05 -1.06
C LYS A 185 7.47 25.67 -1.44
N LEU A 186 6.80 24.95 -2.32
CA LEU A 186 7.11 23.55 -2.64
C LEU A 186 8.53 23.37 -3.18
N ALA A 187 8.95 24.17 -4.17
CA ALA A 187 10.27 24.02 -4.77
C ALA A 187 11.40 24.28 -3.74
N GLU A 188 11.29 25.36 -2.95
CA GLU A 188 12.26 25.70 -1.92
C GLU A 188 12.32 24.60 -0.84
N PHE A 189 11.16 24.13 -0.39
CA PHE A 189 11.02 23.05 0.58
C PHE A 189 11.67 21.74 0.10
N LEU A 190 11.36 21.32 -1.13
CA LEU A 190 11.89 20.07 -1.69
C LEU A 190 13.43 20.14 -1.84
N ILE A 191 13.96 21.25 -2.34
CA ILE A 191 15.42 21.43 -2.43
C ILE A 191 16.05 21.27 -1.04
N GLU A 192 15.55 22.03 -0.05
CA GLU A 192 16.09 22.00 1.32
C GLU A 192 16.07 20.61 1.93
N LYS A 193 14.90 19.91 1.85
CA LYS A 193 14.76 18.62 2.54
C LYS A 193 15.49 17.49 1.83
N LEU A 194 15.46 17.42 0.51
CA LEU A 194 16.13 16.37 -0.25
C LEU A 194 17.66 16.48 -0.17
N GLU A 195 18.22 17.69 -0.28
CA GLU A 195 19.66 17.90 -0.11
C GLU A 195 20.09 17.65 1.36
N HIS A 196 19.23 18.00 2.34
CA HIS A 196 19.50 17.67 3.75
C HIS A 196 19.58 16.17 3.98
N ILE A 197 18.68 15.37 3.40
CA ILE A 197 18.69 13.90 3.51
C ILE A 197 19.95 13.31 2.84
N GLY A 198 20.44 13.92 1.76
CA GLY A 198 21.70 13.52 1.12
C GLY A 198 21.62 13.32 -0.40
N LEU A 199 20.55 13.76 -1.07
CA LEU A 199 20.50 13.81 -2.52
C LEU A 199 21.49 14.85 -3.07
N ASN A 200 22.10 14.54 -4.22
CA ASN A 200 22.89 15.51 -4.96
C ASN A 200 22.00 16.37 -5.86
N ASN A 201 22.60 17.42 -6.48
CA ASN A 201 21.85 18.35 -7.33
C ASN A 201 21.11 17.67 -8.48
N GLN A 202 21.68 16.64 -9.11
CA GLN A 202 21.06 15.94 -10.23
C GLN A 202 19.84 15.16 -9.75
N GLU A 203 19.97 14.38 -8.68
CA GLU A 203 18.90 13.58 -8.12
C GLU A 203 17.76 14.45 -7.58
N THR A 204 18.10 15.57 -6.93
CA THR A 204 17.15 16.58 -6.45
C THR A 204 16.38 17.20 -7.61
N ASN A 205 17.08 17.56 -8.71
CA ASN A 205 16.42 18.10 -9.90
C ASN A 205 15.50 17.07 -10.55
N ASP A 206 15.95 15.83 -10.71
CA ASP A 206 15.15 14.76 -11.32
C ASP A 206 13.88 14.49 -10.50
N PHE A 207 14.00 14.49 -9.16
CA PHE A 207 12.87 14.38 -8.24
C PHE A 207 11.87 15.54 -8.40
N ILE A 208 12.36 16.76 -8.35
CA ILE A 208 11.53 17.99 -8.42
C ILE A 208 10.85 18.11 -9.78
N GLN A 209 11.53 17.82 -10.88
CA GLN A 209 10.93 17.86 -12.22
C GLN A 209 9.74 16.92 -12.36
N TYR A 210 9.75 15.81 -11.66
CA TYR A 210 8.64 14.87 -11.67
C TYR A 210 7.52 15.29 -10.71
N TRP A 211 7.84 15.55 -9.44
CA TRP A 211 6.83 15.70 -8.38
C TRP A 211 6.24 17.10 -8.28
N LEU A 212 7.02 18.15 -8.57
CA LEU A 212 6.54 19.52 -8.41
C LEU A 212 5.27 19.82 -9.20
N PRO A 213 5.14 19.43 -10.50
CA PRO A 213 3.91 19.69 -11.25
C PRO A 213 2.67 18.98 -10.70
N ILE A 214 2.86 17.85 -9.99
CA ILE A 214 1.79 17.09 -9.36
C ILE A 214 1.37 17.80 -8.06
N LEU A 215 2.33 18.11 -7.20
CA LEU A 215 2.11 18.80 -5.93
C LEU A 215 1.48 20.20 -6.10
N GLU A 216 1.86 20.92 -7.16
CA GLU A 216 1.32 22.26 -7.45
C GLU A 216 -0.16 22.29 -7.85
N ARG A 217 -0.80 21.14 -8.04
CA ARG A 217 -2.26 21.06 -8.24
C ARG A 217 -3.00 21.38 -6.96
N ASN A 218 -2.39 21.15 -5.80
CA ASN A 218 -2.97 21.33 -4.49
C ASN A 218 -2.65 22.71 -3.91
N LYS A 219 -3.54 23.26 -3.09
CA LYS A 219 -3.32 24.54 -2.39
C LYS A 219 -2.31 24.40 -1.27
N TYR A 220 -2.40 23.31 -0.53
CA TYR A 220 -1.44 22.82 0.46
C TYR A 220 -1.23 21.34 0.24
N ASN A 221 -0.05 20.85 0.61
CA ASN A 221 0.26 19.42 0.61
C ASN A 221 0.64 19.00 2.03
N PHE A 222 0.07 17.92 2.50
CA PHE A 222 0.70 17.11 3.53
C PHE A 222 1.78 16.27 2.85
N ILE A 223 3.00 16.25 3.40
CA ILE A 223 4.13 15.48 2.88
C ILE A 223 4.77 14.74 4.04
N HIS A 224 5.02 13.44 3.86
CA HIS A 224 5.80 12.59 4.74
C HIS A 224 6.85 11.83 3.92
N PHE A 225 8.07 11.67 4.46
CA PHE A 225 9.14 10.93 3.80
C PHE A 225 9.42 9.63 4.55
N LEU A 226 9.26 8.49 3.87
CA LEU A 226 9.85 7.23 4.32
C LEU A 226 11.33 7.23 3.92
N ILE A 227 12.22 6.89 4.85
CA ILE A 227 13.67 6.98 4.63
C ILE A 227 14.35 5.65 4.97
N ASN A 228 15.20 5.18 4.06
CA ASN A 228 16.04 3.98 4.20
C ASN A 228 15.25 2.73 4.59
N GLU A 229 15.39 2.24 5.84
CA GLU A 229 14.75 1.01 6.32
C GLU A 229 13.21 1.11 6.32
N GLU A 230 12.64 2.31 6.45
CA GLU A 230 11.19 2.52 6.35
C GLU A 230 10.67 2.17 4.94
N CYS A 231 11.50 2.38 3.91
CA CYS A 231 11.16 2.01 2.53
C CYS A 231 11.03 0.48 2.34
N ASP A 232 11.58 -0.35 3.24
CA ASP A 232 11.47 -1.81 3.19
C ASP A 232 10.04 -2.31 3.48
N GLU A 233 9.18 -1.45 4.03
CA GLU A 233 7.75 -1.72 4.14
C GLU A 233 7.07 -1.78 2.77
N ILE A 234 7.64 -1.09 1.79
CA ILE A 234 7.18 -1.03 0.40
C ILE A 234 7.91 -2.07 -0.45
N ALA A 235 9.23 -1.93 -0.54
CA ALA A 235 10.07 -2.76 -1.40
C ALA A 235 11.48 -2.92 -0.80
N THR A 236 12.03 -4.13 -0.86
CA THR A 236 13.39 -4.41 -0.45
C THR A 236 14.32 -4.50 -1.67
N LEU A 237 15.48 -3.85 -1.58
CA LEU A 237 16.55 -3.94 -2.59
C LEU A 237 17.69 -4.82 -2.07
N ASN A 238 17.90 -5.97 -2.71
CA ASN A 238 19.05 -6.83 -2.45
C ASN A 238 20.14 -6.54 -3.49
N VAL A 239 21.21 -5.89 -3.07
CA VAL A 239 22.28 -5.39 -3.94
C VAL A 239 23.61 -6.09 -3.64
N ASN A 240 24.27 -6.60 -4.68
CA ASN A 240 25.57 -7.25 -4.55
C ASN A 240 26.55 -6.70 -5.61
N PRO A 241 27.74 -6.16 -5.22
CA PRO A 241 28.20 -5.97 -3.85
C PRO A 241 27.30 -5.02 -3.05
N LYS A 242 27.28 -5.19 -1.72
CA LYS A 242 26.47 -4.35 -0.82
C LYS A 242 26.99 -2.90 -0.84
N PRO A 243 26.12 -1.89 -1.03
CA PRO A 243 26.50 -0.49 -0.90
C PRO A 243 27.01 -0.16 0.52
N GLU A 244 28.02 0.70 0.62
CA GLU A 244 28.47 1.26 1.89
C GLU A 244 27.54 2.36 2.38
N THR A 245 26.91 3.08 1.43
CA THR A 245 25.89 4.07 1.70
C THR A 245 24.63 3.76 0.91
N THR A 246 23.50 3.76 1.60
CA THR A 246 22.17 3.67 0.99
C THR A 246 21.36 4.90 1.38
N ILE A 247 20.78 5.58 0.38
CA ILE A 247 19.87 6.71 0.55
C ILE A 247 18.61 6.35 -0.21
N ARG A 248 17.55 6.01 0.51
CA ARG A 248 16.24 5.69 -0.07
C ARG A 248 15.21 6.68 0.46
N ILE A 249 14.40 7.24 -0.42
CA ILE A 249 13.39 8.24 -0.08
C ILE A 249 12.11 7.92 -0.85
N TYR A 250 11.03 7.66 -0.12
CA TYR A 250 9.68 7.63 -0.69
C TYR A 250 8.88 8.78 -0.10
N MET A 251 8.41 9.66 -0.98
CA MET A 251 7.54 10.76 -0.60
C MET A 251 6.09 10.32 -0.69
N GLU A 252 5.40 10.32 0.43
CA GLU A 252 3.97 10.14 0.50
C GLU A 252 3.29 11.47 0.74
N PHE A 253 2.26 11.79 -0.06
CA PHE A 253 1.59 13.07 0.07
C PHE A 253 0.11 12.97 -0.27
N TYR A 254 -0.63 13.96 0.20
CA TYR A 254 -2.00 14.23 -0.22
C TYR A 254 -2.30 15.73 -0.19
N GLY A 255 -3.25 16.14 -1.06
CA GLY A 255 -3.69 17.53 -1.17
C GLY A 255 -4.60 17.97 -0.01
N LEU A 256 -4.49 19.25 0.37
CA LEU A 256 -5.31 19.88 1.40
C LEU A 256 -5.84 21.24 0.91
N GLU A 257 -7.13 21.50 1.16
CA GLU A 257 -7.76 22.79 0.87
C GLU A 257 -7.40 23.88 1.88
N ASN A 258 -7.15 23.48 3.13
CA ASN A 258 -6.85 24.41 4.22
C ASN A 258 -5.57 24.01 4.94
N ARG A 259 -4.84 25.02 5.42
CA ARG A 259 -3.67 24.79 6.25
C ARG A 259 -4.09 24.14 7.57
N THR A 260 -3.43 23.03 7.90
CA THR A 260 -3.52 22.36 9.21
C THR A 260 -2.16 22.46 9.94
N ILE A 261 -2.13 21.98 11.16
CA ILE A 261 -0.92 21.93 11.99
C ILE A 261 -0.61 20.47 12.27
N ILE A 262 0.62 20.10 12.01
CA ILE A 262 1.16 18.79 12.36
C ILE A 262 2.54 18.99 12.96
N LYS A 263 3.01 18.04 13.75
CA LYS A 263 4.40 18.01 14.23
C LYS A 263 5.33 17.83 13.03
N GLU A 264 6.40 18.61 12.97
CA GLU A 264 7.37 18.51 11.89
C GLU A 264 8.18 17.22 11.99
N GLN A 265 8.29 16.47 10.88
CA GLN A 265 9.07 15.26 10.77
C GLN A 265 10.57 15.58 10.91
N GLN A 266 11.29 14.78 11.68
CA GLN A 266 12.73 14.90 11.85
C GLN A 266 13.45 14.07 10.80
N LEU A 267 14.16 14.72 9.90
CA LEU A 267 14.91 14.08 8.82
C LEU A 267 16.39 13.96 9.20
N LEU A 268 16.95 12.76 9.07
CA LEU A 268 18.37 12.51 9.34
C LEU A 268 19.19 12.72 8.06
N LYS A 269 20.33 13.41 8.22
CA LYS A 269 21.29 13.59 7.14
C LYS A 269 22.10 12.32 6.92
N THR A 270 22.24 11.89 5.67
CA THR A 270 23.09 10.77 5.28
C THR A 270 24.33 11.27 4.54
N GLU A 271 25.50 10.96 5.04
CA GLU A 271 26.77 11.25 4.37
C GLU A 271 27.14 10.13 3.41
N ARG A 272 27.49 10.48 2.17
CA ARG A 272 27.93 9.50 1.16
C ARG A 272 29.34 9.04 1.42
N LYS A 273 29.53 7.73 1.57
CA LYS A 273 30.84 7.05 1.74
C LYS A 273 30.88 5.81 0.88
N GLY A 274 31.99 5.61 0.19
CA GLY A 274 32.19 4.42 -0.65
C GLY A 274 31.15 4.25 -1.74
N PHE A 275 30.82 3.00 -2.06
CA PHE A 275 29.73 2.70 -2.99
C PHE A 275 28.40 3.20 -2.45
N THR A 276 27.84 4.18 -3.13
CA THR A 276 26.54 4.78 -2.77
C THR A 276 25.43 4.35 -3.73
N LEU A 277 24.35 3.83 -3.17
CA LEU A 277 23.08 3.62 -3.86
C LEU A 277 22.10 4.70 -3.42
N VAL A 278 21.42 5.30 -4.39
CA VAL A 278 20.30 6.24 -4.15
C VAL A 278 19.05 5.69 -4.82
N GLU A 279 17.94 5.68 -4.10
CA GLU A 279 16.62 5.42 -4.66
C GLU A 279 15.65 6.51 -4.18
N TRP A 280 14.86 7.04 -5.09
CA TRP A 280 13.74 7.90 -4.70
C TRP A 280 12.49 7.58 -5.52
N GLY A 281 11.35 7.74 -4.91
CA GLY A 281 10.02 7.55 -5.47
C GLY A 281 8.98 8.20 -4.59
N GLY A 282 7.71 7.85 -4.81
CA GLY A 282 6.64 8.33 -3.95
C GLY A 282 5.27 7.82 -4.35
N ALA A 283 4.24 8.33 -3.67
CA ALA A 283 2.86 8.00 -3.92
C ALA A 283 1.94 9.18 -3.58
N ASP A 284 0.92 9.37 -4.42
CA ASP A 284 -0.17 10.33 -4.20
C ASP A 284 -1.34 9.63 -3.51
N PHE A 285 -1.69 10.09 -2.32
CA PHE A 285 -2.80 9.59 -1.52
C PHE A 285 -3.99 10.54 -1.51
N SER A 286 -4.05 11.50 -2.44
CA SER A 286 -5.13 12.50 -2.47
C SER A 286 -6.53 11.89 -2.66
N GLY A 287 -6.62 10.66 -3.12
CA GLY A 287 -7.88 10.02 -3.49
C GLY A 287 -8.52 10.70 -4.71
N GLU A 288 -8.96 9.94 -5.71
CA GLU A 288 -9.88 10.47 -6.73
C GLU A 288 -11.28 10.64 -6.18
#